data_39dcd818c4723aa1ff968c88fde5777f
#
_entry.id   39dcd818c4723aa1ff968c88fde5777f
#
_cell.length_a   1.000
_cell.length_b   1.000
_cell.length_c   1.000
_cell.angle_alpha   90.00
_cell.angle_beta   90.00
_cell.angle_gamma   90.00
#
_symmetry.space_group_name_H-M   'P 1'
#
loop_
_entity.id
_entity.type
_entity.pdbx_description
1 polymer ?
#
loop_
_entity_poly.entity_id
_entity_poly.type
_entity_poly.pdbx_seq_one_letter_code
_entity_poly.pdbx_strand_id
1 'polypeptide(L)'
;MPRLRRAEQVARNRDLLLAAARRVFLARGYAGASLEAIAEDAGFSSGVVYSQFGSKADMFFALLERRIEDRASQNERIAAEFAGADGLRELMRVAQEDAAAEPGWPYLLAEFRAIAMRDGELNRRYAEAHARTVDGIASVLESLYKPIGLEPPVPVRSMAEFVQAGAVGIALERAANPDALPDRDVEQLLLRALGLLDTAVASSGGGRRR
;
A
#
# COMPACT_ATOMS: atom_id res chain seq x y z
N MET A 1 37.12 8.98 -4.12
CA MET A 1 36.25 9.15 -5.30
C MET A 1 35.75 7.82 -5.94
N PRO A 2 36.46 6.67 -6.00
CA PRO A 2 35.94 5.42 -6.62
C PRO A 2 34.79 4.75 -5.83
N ARG A 3 34.76 4.89 -4.50
CA ARG A 3 33.75 4.21 -3.64
C ARG A 3 32.32 4.76 -3.80
N LEU A 4 32.14 6.07 -3.98
CA LEU A 4 30.83 6.68 -4.18
C LEU A 4 30.20 6.23 -5.50
N ARG A 5 30.95 6.22 -6.60
CA ARG A 5 30.45 5.74 -7.91
C ARG A 5 30.01 4.26 -7.88
N ARG A 6 30.69 3.42 -7.11
CA ARG A 6 30.31 1.99 -6.99
C ARG A 6 29.03 1.82 -6.17
N ALA A 7 28.86 2.55 -5.09
CA ALA A 7 27.65 2.52 -4.28
C ALA A 7 26.42 3.05 -5.06
N GLU A 8 26.59 4.14 -5.80
CA GLU A 8 25.56 4.69 -6.68
C GLU A 8 25.14 3.69 -7.77
N GLN A 9 26.11 3.00 -8.37
CA GLN A 9 25.82 1.98 -9.38
C GLN A 9 25.07 0.77 -8.79
N VAL A 10 25.44 0.34 -7.57
CA VAL A 10 24.73 -0.75 -6.86
C VAL A 10 23.29 -0.32 -6.54
N ALA A 11 23.08 0.89 -6.06
CA ALA A 11 21.74 1.41 -5.78
C ALA A 11 20.88 1.48 -7.06
N ARG A 12 21.44 2.03 -8.14
CA ARG A 12 20.75 2.09 -9.43
C ARG A 12 20.39 0.70 -9.97
N ASN A 13 21.31 -0.25 -9.88
CA ASN A 13 21.06 -1.64 -10.32
C ASN A 13 19.94 -2.26 -9.47
N ARG A 14 19.92 -2.00 -8.15
CA ARG A 14 18.87 -2.47 -7.25
C ARG A 14 17.50 -1.90 -7.65
N ASP A 15 17.41 -0.62 -7.98
CA ASP A 15 16.16 0.01 -8.44
C ASP A 15 15.65 -0.61 -9.76
N LEU A 16 16.56 -0.87 -10.71
CA LEU A 16 16.20 -1.53 -11.97
C LEU A 16 15.70 -2.97 -11.75
N LEU A 17 16.34 -3.71 -10.85
CA LEU A 17 15.92 -5.06 -10.47
C LEU A 17 14.57 -5.08 -9.77
N LEU A 18 14.29 -4.12 -8.87
CA LEU A 18 12.99 -4.01 -8.21
C LEU A 18 11.89 -3.61 -9.20
N ALA A 19 12.18 -2.75 -10.17
CA ALA A 19 11.24 -2.42 -11.24
C ALA A 19 10.90 -3.63 -12.12
N ALA A 20 11.89 -4.46 -12.47
CA ALA A 20 11.69 -5.71 -13.19
C ALA A 20 10.92 -6.74 -12.35
N ALA A 21 11.29 -6.90 -11.07
CA ALA A 21 10.60 -7.77 -10.13
C ALA A 21 9.10 -7.43 -10.04
N ARG A 22 8.78 -6.13 -9.94
CA ARG A 22 7.39 -5.65 -9.94
C ARG A 22 6.64 -6.11 -11.20
N ARG A 23 7.21 -5.92 -12.40
CA ARG A 23 6.58 -6.35 -13.64
C ARG A 23 6.35 -7.86 -13.69
N VAL A 24 7.37 -8.64 -13.35
CA VAL A 24 7.32 -10.12 -13.41
C VAL A 24 6.34 -10.66 -12.37
N PHE A 25 6.36 -10.16 -11.13
CA PHE A 25 5.41 -10.58 -10.10
C PHE A 25 3.96 -10.23 -10.45
N LEU A 26 3.71 -9.03 -10.97
CA LEU A 26 2.34 -8.64 -11.38
C LEU A 26 1.84 -9.46 -12.57
N ALA A 27 2.73 -9.84 -13.50
CA ALA A 27 2.36 -10.61 -14.68
C ALA A 27 2.19 -12.12 -14.41
N ARG A 28 2.98 -12.70 -13.49
CA ARG A 28 3.07 -14.16 -13.30
C ARG A 28 2.63 -14.62 -11.91
N GLY A 29 2.26 -13.72 -11.02
CA GLY A 29 2.06 -14.00 -9.60
C GLY A 29 3.36 -14.31 -8.87
N TYR A 30 3.27 -14.49 -7.54
CA TYR A 30 4.44 -14.86 -6.76
C TYR A 30 4.92 -16.29 -7.07
N ALA A 31 4.00 -17.26 -7.18
CA ALA A 31 4.36 -18.66 -7.45
C ALA A 31 5.03 -18.82 -8.82
N GLY A 32 4.48 -18.17 -9.87
CA GLY A 32 4.97 -18.27 -11.25
C GLY A 32 6.23 -17.43 -11.57
N ALA A 33 6.63 -16.53 -10.69
CA ALA A 33 7.83 -15.71 -10.86
C ALA A 33 9.10 -16.48 -10.44
N SER A 34 10.24 -16.18 -11.09
CA SER A 34 11.57 -16.66 -10.69
C SER A 34 12.61 -15.54 -10.75
N LEU A 35 13.72 -15.69 -10.02
CA LEU A 35 14.81 -14.72 -10.06
C LEU A 35 15.48 -14.67 -11.44
N GLU A 36 15.50 -15.79 -12.18
CA GLU A 36 16.00 -15.88 -13.56
C GLU A 36 15.15 -15.03 -14.51
N ALA A 37 13.81 -15.13 -14.42
CA ALA A 37 12.89 -14.32 -15.23
C ALA A 37 13.01 -12.82 -14.90
N ILE A 38 13.25 -12.47 -13.64
CA ILE A 38 13.49 -11.08 -13.23
C ILE A 38 14.84 -10.59 -13.77
N ALA A 39 15.88 -11.42 -13.72
CA ALA A 39 17.19 -11.08 -14.27
C ALA A 39 17.11 -10.81 -15.78
N GLU A 40 16.41 -11.67 -16.51
CA GLU A 40 16.18 -11.54 -17.95
C GLU A 40 15.42 -10.24 -18.27
N ASP A 41 14.32 -9.96 -17.57
CA ASP A 41 13.51 -8.75 -17.76
C ASP A 41 14.29 -7.46 -17.45
N ALA A 42 15.23 -7.53 -16.49
CA ALA A 42 16.07 -6.39 -16.10
C ALA A 42 17.34 -6.23 -16.96
N GLY A 43 17.67 -7.20 -17.81
CA GLY A 43 18.90 -7.21 -18.60
C GLY A 43 20.16 -7.50 -17.78
N PHE A 44 20.04 -8.23 -16.67
CA PHE A 44 21.15 -8.62 -15.79
C PHE A 44 21.38 -10.13 -15.82
N SER A 45 22.56 -10.57 -15.39
CA SER A 45 22.80 -11.99 -15.13
C SER A 45 22.12 -12.43 -13.82
N SER A 46 21.69 -13.69 -13.74
CA SER A 46 21.11 -14.27 -12.51
C SER A 46 22.04 -14.12 -11.31
N GLY A 47 23.36 -14.20 -11.51
CA GLY A 47 24.37 -14.01 -10.46
C GLY A 47 24.29 -12.62 -9.81
N VAL A 48 23.98 -11.57 -10.56
CA VAL A 48 23.78 -10.21 -10.02
C VAL A 48 22.54 -10.17 -9.13
N VAL A 49 21.43 -10.80 -9.55
CA VAL A 49 20.19 -10.84 -8.78
C VAL A 49 20.39 -11.60 -7.46
N TYR A 50 20.96 -12.79 -7.53
CA TYR A 50 21.25 -13.60 -6.34
C TYR A 50 22.20 -12.90 -5.35
N SER A 51 23.19 -12.17 -5.86
CA SER A 51 24.13 -11.43 -5.00
C SER A 51 23.49 -10.25 -4.28
N GLN A 52 22.40 -9.67 -4.82
CA GLN A 52 21.72 -8.51 -4.22
C GLN A 52 20.53 -8.88 -3.31
N PHE A 53 19.82 -9.96 -3.60
CA PHE A 53 18.57 -10.29 -2.92
C PHE A 53 18.57 -11.68 -2.25
N GLY A 54 19.47 -12.57 -2.63
CA GLY A 54 19.59 -13.90 -2.04
C GLY A 54 18.48 -14.87 -2.47
N SER A 55 17.22 -14.51 -2.31
CA SER A 55 16.06 -15.36 -2.64
C SER A 55 14.91 -14.60 -3.28
N LYS A 56 13.95 -15.35 -3.87
CA LYS A 56 12.70 -14.77 -4.39
C LYS A 56 11.88 -14.09 -3.28
N ALA A 57 11.89 -14.65 -2.08
CA ALA A 57 11.22 -14.05 -0.93
C ALA A 57 11.88 -12.73 -0.53
N ASP A 58 13.21 -12.65 -0.50
CA ASP A 58 13.92 -11.40 -0.18
C ASP A 58 13.65 -10.31 -1.22
N MET A 59 13.61 -10.69 -2.50
CA MET A 59 13.22 -9.78 -3.58
C MET A 59 11.79 -9.25 -3.40
N PHE A 60 10.85 -10.15 -3.07
CA PHE A 60 9.44 -9.76 -2.84
C PHE A 60 9.30 -8.83 -1.62
N PHE A 61 9.97 -9.13 -0.51
CA PHE A 61 9.95 -8.27 0.66
C PHE A 61 10.59 -6.90 0.39
N ALA A 62 11.68 -6.85 -0.38
CA ALA A 62 12.28 -5.58 -0.77
C ALA A 62 11.33 -4.73 -1.64
N LEU A 63 10.55 -5.38 -2.53
CA LEU A 63 9.51 -4.71 -3.30
C LEU A 63 8.36 -4.22 -2.42
N LEU A 64 7.92 -5.02 -1.45
CA LEU A 64 6.87 -4.66 -0.50
C LEU A 64 7.31 -3.49 0.39
N GLU A 65 8.54 -3.50 0.89
CA GLU A 65 9.11 -2.41 1.68
C GLU A 65 9.13 -1.10 0.91
N ARG A 66 9.58 -1.11 -0.34
CA ARG A 66 9.56 0.09 -1.19
C ARG A 66 8.15 0.65 -1.34
N ARG A 67 7.16 -0.22 -1.55
CA ARG A 67 5.76 0.22 -1.66
C ARG A 67 5.23 0.82 -0.36
N ILE A 68 5.60 0.26 0.80
CA ILE A 68 5.23 0.81 2.12
C ILE A 68 5.83 2.22 2.29
N GLU A 69 7.11 2.41 1.94
CA GLU A 69 7.81 3.70 2.01
C GLU A 69 7.17 4.75 1.09
N ASP A 70 6.89 4.37 -0.17
CA ASP A 70 6.24 5.25 -1.14
C ASP A 70 4.85 5.67 -0.65
N ARG A 71 4.08 4.75 -0.07
CA ARG A 71 2.75 5.04 0.50
C ARG A 71 2.85 5.92 1.75
N ALA A 72 3.80 5.68 2.64
CA ALA A 72 4.01 6.52 3.81
C ALA A 72 4.28 7.97 3.41
N SER A 73 5.14 8.19 2.41
CA SER A 73 5.45 9.53 1.88
C SER A 73 4.24 10.23 1.24
N GLN A 74 3.32 9.47 0.60
CA GLN A 74 2.06 10.02 0.09
C GLN A 74 1.12 10.39 1.23
N ASN A 75 0.97 9.53 2.23
CA ASN A 75 0.11 9.74 3.38
C ASN A 75 0.54 10.97 4.19
N GLU A 76 1.85 11.19 4.38
CA GLU A 76 2.37 12.38 5.05
C GLU A 76 1.98 13.67 4.32
N ARG A 77 2.04 13.69 2.99
CA ARG A 77 1.62 14.85 2.19
C ARG A 77 0.12 15.12 2.36
N ILE A 78 -0.72 14.10 2.29
CA ILE A 78 -2.17 14.24 2.48
C ILE A 78 -2.47 14.76 3.89
N ALA A 79 -1.81 14.20 4.91
CA ALA A 79 -1.97 14.61 6.30
C ALA A 79 -1.57 16.07 6.57
N ALA A 80 -0.63 16.61 5.78
CA ALA A 80 -0.20 18.01 5.90
C ALA A 80 -1.21 19.00 5.31
N GLU A 81 -2.03 18.58 4.33
CA GLU A 81 -2.90 19.46 3.56
C GLU A 81 -4.39 19.29 3.90
N PHE A 82 -4.81 18.12 4.35
CA PHE A 82 -6.21 17.76 4.55
C PHE A 82 -6.48 17.22 5.96
N ALA A 83 -7.73 17.40 6.42
CA ALA A 83 -8.20 16.89 7.70
C ALA A 83 -9.63 16.35 7.60
N GLY A 84 -10.07 15.60 8.62
CA GLY A 84 -11.43 15.10 8.72
C GLY A 84 -11.91 14.32 7.50
N ALA A 85 -13.14 14.57 7.09
CA ALA A 85 -13.75 13.91 5.93
C ALA A 85 -13.02 14.18 4.61
N ASP A 86 -12.51 15.39 4.41
CA ASP A 86 -11.83 15.75 3.17
C ASP A 86 -10.47 15.02 3.05
N GLY A 87 -9.76 14.85 4.16
CA GLY A 87 -8.55 14.03 4.20
C GLY A 87 -8.84 12.56 3.90
N LEU A 88 -9.93 12.00 4.43
CA LEU A 88 -10.34 10.63 4.10
C LEU A 88 -10.66 10.48 2.60
N ARG A 89 -11.39 11.43 2.01
CA ARG A 89 -11.71 11.41 0.57
C ARG A 89 -10.44 11.45 -0.28
N GLU A 90 -9.48 12.28 0.08
CA GLU A 90 -8.20 12.38 -0.64
C GLU A 90 -7.38 11.09 -0.53
N LEU A 91 -7.33 10.45 0.66
CA LEU A 91 -6.72 9.14 0.85
C LEU A 91 -7.37 8.07 -0.04
N MET A 92 -8.71 8.08 -0.13
CA MET A 92 -9.45 7.15 -0.98
C MET A 92 -9.18 7.39 -2.46
N ARG A 93 -9.17 8.66 -2.90
CA ARG A 93 -8.87 9.03 -4.29
C ARG A 93 -7.48 8.51 -4.70
N VAL A 94 -6.46 8.76 -3.88
CA VAL A 94 -5.10 8.28 -4.14
C VAL A 94 -5.03 6.74 -4.13
N ALA A 95 -5.76 6.08 -3.20
CA ALA A 95 -5.82 4.62 -3.17
C ALA A 95 -6.49 4.04 -4.43
N GLN A 96 -7.52 4.70 -4.98
CA GLN A 96 -8.17 4.32 -6.23
C GLN A 96 -7.25 4.50 -7.44
N GLU A 97 -6.51 5.61 -7.52
CA GLU A 97 -5.53 5.86 -8.57
C GLU A 97 -4.42 4.80 -8.57
N ASP A 98 -3.91 4.43 -7.39
CA ASP A 98 -2.91 3.37 -7.25
C ASP A 98 -3.48 2.00 -7.65
N ALA A 99 -4.73 1.70 -7.27
CA ALA A 99 -5.39 0.47 -7.66
C ALA A 99 -5.64 0.40 -9.18
N ALA A 100 -5.97 1.52 -9.81
CA ALA A 100 -6.12 1.61 -11.27
C ALA A 100 -4.78 1.47 -12.01
N ALA A 101 -3.70 2.03 -11.45
CA ALA A 101 -2.36 1.91 -12.01
C ALA A 101 -1.80 0.48 -11.88
N GLU A 102 -2.14 -0.23 -10.81
CA GLU A 102 -1.66 -1.58 -10.50
C GLU A 102 -2.77 -2.54 -10.04
N PRO A 103 -3.72 -2.89 -10.89
CA PRO A 103 -4.87 -3.72 -10.51
C PRO A 103 -4.46 -5.13 -10.02
N GLY A 104 -3.29 -5.62 -10.43
CA GLY A 104 -2.76 -6.92 -10.00
C GLY A 104 -2.16 -6.96 -8.59
N TRP A 105 -1.87 -5.79 -7.98
CA TRP A 105 -1.18 -5.76 -6.69
C TRP A 105 -1.95 -6.39 -5.52
N PRO A 106 -3.26 -6.13 -5.32
CA PRO A 106 -4.02 -6.79 -4.26
C PRO A 106 -4.03 -8.31 -4.38
N TYR A 107 -4.09 -8.84 -5.62
CA TYR A 107 -4.10 -10.28 -5.88
C TYR A 107 -2.75 -10.91 -5.60
N LEU A 108 -1.66 -10.24 -5.99
CA LEU A 108 -0.30 -10.66 -5.68
C LEU A 108 -0.07 -10.76 -4.17
N LEU A 109 -0.56 -9.77 -3.40
CA LEU A 109 -0.49 -9.79 -1.94
C LEU A 109 -1.33 -10.92 -1.35
N ALA A 110 -2.54 -11.15 -1.84
CA ALA A 110 -3.42 -12.23 -1.37
C ALA A 110 -2.80 -13.60 -1.64
N GLU A 111 -2.23 -13.82 -2.83
CA GLU A 111 -1.49 -15.02 -3.19
C GLU A 111 -0.29 -15.25 -2.27
N PHE A 112 0.57 -14.22 -2.11
CA PHE A 112 1.73 -14.31 -1.23
C PHE A 112 1.33 -14.63 0.20
N ARG A 113 0.30 -13.97 0.73
CA ARG A 113 -0.22 -14.21 2.08
C ARG A 113 -0.71 -15.64 2.26
N ALA A 114 -1.43 -16.19 1.27
CA ALA A 114 -1.89 -17.58 1.31
C ALA A 114 -0.74 -18.60 1.34
N ILE A 115 0.37 -18.28 0.67
CA ILE A 115 1.61 -19.08 0.70
C ILE A 115 2.31 -18.92 2.05
N ALA A 116 2.48 -17.68 2.51
CA ALA A 116 3.17 -17.36 3.76
C ALA A 116 2.50 -18.01 4.99
N MET A 117 1.17 -18.10 5.03
CA MET A 117 0.46 -18.78 6.12
C MET A 117 0.84 -20.26 6.32
N ARG A 118 1.46 -20.90 5.31
CA ARG A 118 1.92 -22.29 5.37
C ARG A 118 3.42 -22.42 5.70
N ASP A 119 4.11 -21.30 5.82
CA ASP A 119 5.53 -21.21 6.13
C ASP A 119 5.75 -20.24 7.29
N GLY A 120 6.15 -20.74 8.44
CA GLY A 120 6.26 -19.94 9.67
C GLY A 120 7.24 -18.78 9.56
N GLU A 121 8.35 -18.94 8.83
CA GLU A 121 9.33 -17.87 8.64
C GLU A 121 8.80 -16.78 7.69
N LEU A 122 8.23 -17.17 6.56
CA LEU A 122 7.59 -16.23 5.64
C LEU A 122 6.43 -15.50 6.31
N ASN A 123 5.62 -16.20 7.10
CA ASN A 123 4.50 -15.59 7.80
C ASN A 123 4.96 -14.55 8.83
N ARG A 124 6.02 -14.84 9.60
CA ARG A 124 6.60 -13.90 10.56
C ARG A 124 7.08 -12.62 9.84
N ARG A 125 7.84 -12.76 8.77
CA ARG A 125 8.35 -11.64 7.97
C ARG A 125 7.20 -10.82 7.34
N TYR A 126 6.17 -11.50 6.84
CA TYR A 126 4.99 -10.83 6.32
C TYR A 126 4.24 -10.06 7.41
N ALA A 127 4.07 -10.63 8.61
CA ALA A 127 3.43 -9.96 9.73
C ALA A 127 4.15 -8.67 10.14
N GLU A 128 5.49 -8.67 10.11
CA GLU A 128 6.30 -7.47 10.37
C GLU A 128 6.07 -6.37 9.32
N ALA A 129 6.06 -6.73 8.03
CA ALA A 129 5.76 -5.80 6.95
C ALA A 129 4.32 -5.28 7.02
N HIS A 130 3.36 -6.17 7.31
CA HIS A 130 1.96 -5.82 7.49
C HIS A 130 1.73 -4.87 8.68
N ALA A 131 2.43 -5.08 9.80
CA ALA A 131 2.37 -4.18 10.94
C ALA A 131 2.80 -2.76 10.56
N ARG A 132 3.89 -2.60 9.79
CA ARG A 132 4.31 -1.27 9.29
C ARG A 132 3.26 -0.61 8.39
N THR A 133 2.56 -1.38 7.56
CA THR A 133 1.44 -0.86 6.76
C THR A 133 0.32 -0.35 7.65
N VAL A 134 -0.08 -1.12 8.66
CA VAL A 134 -1.12 -0.73 9.63
C VAL A 134 -0.69 0.50 10.43
N ASP A 135 0.55 0.56 10.89
CA ASP A 135 1.08 1.71 11.63
C ASP A 135 1.08 2.99 10.78
N GLY A 136 1.41 2.88 9.48
CA GLY A 136 1.31 4.00 8.54
C GLY A 136 -0.12 4.49 8.33
N ILE A 137 -1.09 3.57 8.21
CA ILE A 137 -2.52 3.93 8.13
C ILE A 137 -2.99 4.56 9.45
N ALA A 138 -2.59 4.01 10.59
CA ALA A 138 -2.96 4.55 11.89
C ALA A 138 -2.45 5.99 12.07
N SER A 139 -1.19 6.25 11.71
CA SER A 139 -0.59 7.58 11.78
C SER A 139 -1.36 8.61 10.92
N VAL A 140 -1.72 8.27 9.69
CA VAL A 140 -2.48 9.18 8.86
C VAL A 140 -3.90 9.37 9.37
N LEU A 141 -4.57 8.32 9.88
CA LEU A 141 -5.88 8.46 10.50
C LEU A 141 -5.83 9.40 11.72
N GLU A 142 -4.87 9.27 12.62
CA GLU A 142 -4.69 10.22 13.74
C GLU A 142 -4.61 11.67 13.27
N SER A 143 -3.88 11.91 12.17
CA SER A 143 -3.73 13.26 11.61
C SER A 143 -5.04 13.84 11.07
N LEU A 144 -6.03 13.01 10.73
CA LEU A 144 -7.35 13.49 10.29
C LEU A 144 -8.21 14.02 11.44
N TYR A 145 -8.09 13.46 12.64
CA TYR A 145 -8.91 13.83 13.79
C TYR A 145 -8.37 15.03 14.55
N LYS A 146 -7.06 15.10 14.73
CA LYS A 146 -6.41 16.12 15.55
C LYS A 146 -6.77 17.57 15.15
N PRO A 147 -6.73 17.98 13.86
CA PRO A 147 -7.07 19.35 13.47
C PRO A 147 -8.53 19.73 13.67
N ILE A 148 -9.45 18.76 13.66
CA ILE A 148 -10.89 18.99 13.81
C ILE A 148 -11.38 18.80 15.25
N GLY A 149 -10.49 18.46 16.18
CA GLY A 149 -10.81 18.30 17.60
C GLY A 149 -11.77 17.15 17.92
N LEU A 150 -11.83 16.13 17.06
CA LEU A 150 -12.63 14.93 17.29
C LEU A 150 -11.78 13.80 17.86
N GLU A 151 -12.40 13.01 18.74
CA GLU A 151 -11.84 11.76 19.22
C GLU A 151 -12.23 10.61 18.30
N PRO A 152 -11.30 9.71 17.95
CA PRO A 152 -11.61 8.50 17.20
C PRO A 152 -12.64 7.62 17.94
N PRO A 153 -13.63 7.04 17.24
CA PRO A 153 -14.69 6.24 17.87
C PRO A 153 -14.20 4.93 18.50
N VAL A 154 -13.04 4.43 18.05
CA VAL A 154 -12.35 3.26 18.58
C VAL A 154 -10.84 3.49 18.44
N PRO A 155 -9.96 2.65 19.06
CA PRO A 155 -8.50 2.80 18.90
C PRO A 155 -8.10 2.88 17.43
N VAL A 156 -7.30 3.90 17.09
CA VAL A 156 -6.90 4.21 15.70
C VAL A 156 -6.25 3.00 15.01
N ARG A 157 -5.49 2.19 15.76
CA ARG A 157 -4.91 0.95 15.24
C ARG A 157 -5.98 -0.02 14.75
N SER A 158 -7.06 -0.22 15.50
CA SER A 158 -8.18 -1.09 15.09
C SER A 158 -8.89 -0.55 13.85
N MET A 159 -9.00 0.78 13.73
CA MET A 159 -9.52 1.43 12.53
C MET A 159 -8.61 1.17 11.33
N ALA A 160 -7.29 1.28 11.50
CA ALA A 160 -6.31 1.01 10.46
C ALA A 160 -6.35 -0.45 9.99
N GLU A 161 -6.46 -1.40 10.92
CA GLU A 161 -6.63 -2.83 10.63
C GLU A 161 -7.93 -3.09 9.85
N PHE A 162 -9.04 -2.44 10.23
CA PHE A 162 -10.32 -2.53 9.53
C PHE A 162 -10.23 -1.95 8.10
N VAL A 163 -9.65 -0.77 7.94
CA VAL A 163 -9.43 -0.13 6.62
C VAL A 163 -8.57 -1.03 5.72
N GLN A 164 -7.47 -1.55 6.25
CA GLN A 164 -6.57 -2.45 5.50
C GLN A 164 -7.26 -3.75 5.09
N ALA A 165 -8.01 -4.38 5.99
CA ALA A 165 -8.77 -5.60 5.70
C ALA A 165 -9.86 -5.33 4.66
N GLY A 166 -10.57 -4.20 4.79
CA GLY A 166 -11.59 -3.76 3.83
C GLY A 166 -11.03 -3.52 2.45
N ALA A 167 -9.89 -2.85 2.32
CA ALA A 167 -9.25 -2.58 1.03
C ALA A 167 -8.90 -3.88 0.27
N VAL A 168 -8.36 -4.88 0.97
CA VAL A 168 -8.06 -6.20 0.38
C VAL A 168 -9.35 -6.92 0.00
N GLY A 169 -10.36 -6.95 0.89
CA GLY A 169 -11.64 -7.58 0.64
C GLY A 169 -12.37 -6.98 -0.56
N ILE A 170 -12.47 -5.65 -0.62
CA ILE A 170 -13.09 -4.92 -1.75
C ILE A 170 -12.41 -5.26 -3.07
N ALA A 171 -11.08 -5.32 -3.11
CA ALA A 171 -10.34 -5.67 -4.31
C ALA A 171 -10.68 -7.10 -4.80
N LEU A 172 -10.79 -8.06 -3.88
CA LEU A 172 -11.16 -9.45 -4.20
C LEU A 172 -12.61 -9.57 -4.67
N GLU A 173 -13.55 -8.86 -4.03
CA GLU A 173 -14.96 -8.84 -4.46
C GLU A 173 -15.12 -8.24 -5.85
N ARG A 174 -14.41 -7.14 -6.15
CA ARG A 174 -14.42 -6.51 -7.48
C ARG A 174 -13.76 -7.38 -8.56
N ALA A 175 -12.86 -8.29 -8.19
CA ALA A 175 -12.32 -9.27 -9.13
C ALA A 175 -13.39 -10.27 -9.59
N ALA A 176 -14.30 -10.65 -8.69
CA ALA A 176 -15.41 -11.54 -9.01
C ALA A 176 -16.58 -10.81 -9.67
N ASN A 177 -16.86 -9.58 -9.22
CA ASN A 177 -17.92 -8.72 -9.75
C ASN A 177 -17.44 -7.27 -9.80
N PRO A 178 -17.09 -6.73 -10.99
CA PRO A 178 -16.57 -5.35 -11.13
C PRO A 178 -17.50 -4.25 -10.58
N ASP A 179 -18.80 -4.51 -10.50
CA ASP A 179 -19.79 -3.56 -9.97
C ASP A 179 -19.97 -3.68 -8.43
N ALA A 180 -19.27 -4.61 -7.78
CA ALA A 180 -19.34 -4.77 -6.34
C ALA A 180 -18.79 -3.54 -5.61
N LEU A 181 -19.53 -3.10 -4.58
CA LEU A 181 -19.09 -2.01 -3.69
C LEU A 181 -18.64 -0.75 -4.45
N PRO A 182 -19.55 -0.04 -5.14
CA PRO A 182 -19.23 1.20 -5.84
C PRO A 182 -18.48 2.19 -4.94
N ASP A 183 -17.54 2.95 -5.49
CA ASP A 183 -16.66 3.84 -4.72
C ASP A 183 -17.40 4.80 -3.80
N ARG A 184 -18.53 5.37 -4.25
CA ARG A 184 -19.41 6.24 -3.44
C ARG A 184 -19.96 5.53 -2.21
N ASP A 185 -20.28 4.25 -2.32
CA ASP A 185 -20.85 3.47 -1.22
C ASP A 185 -19.75 3.10 -0.22
N VAL A 186 -18.55 2.74 -0.72
CA VAL A 186 -17.34 2.54 0.11
C VAL A 186 -16.96 3.82 0.86
N GLU A 187 -17.01 4.98 0.20
CA GLU A 187 -16.76 6.28 0.85
C GLU A 187 -17.73 6.52 2.01
N GLN A 188 -19.03 6.36 1.76
CA GLN A 188 -20.04 6.56 2.78
C GLN A 188 -19.91 5.59 3.96
N LEU A 189 -19.62 4.32 3.67
CA LEU A 189 -19.39 3.30 4.70
C LEU A 189 -18.17 3.64 5.56
N LEU A 190 -17.07 4.06 4.96
CA LEU A 190 -15.86 4.46 5.68
C LEU A 190 -16.07 5.73 6.49
N LEU A 191 -16.69 6.78 5.92
CA LEU A 191 -17.01 8.01 6.66
C LEU A 191 -17.84 7.73 7.90
N ARG A 192 -18.83 6.83 7.82
CA ARG A 192 -19.67 6.43 8.96
C ARG A 192 -18.88 5.60 9.96
N ALA A 193 -18.17 4.58 9.50
CA ALA A 193 -17.40 3.68 10.37
C ALA A 193 -16.30 4.43 11.14
N LEU A 194 -15.71 5.44 10.52
CA LEU A 194 -14.68 6.28 11.11
C LEU A 194 -15.24 7.52 11.85
N GLY A 195 -16.57 7.70 11.94
CA GLY A 195 -17.18 8.83 12.66
C GLY A 195 -16.90 10.19 12.03
N LEU A 196 -16.59 10.25 10.73
CA LEU A 196 -16.24 11.48 10.00
C LEU A 196 -17.40 12.04 9.15
N LEU A 197 -18.57 11.39 9.16
CA LEU A 197 -19.69 11.77 8.29
C LEU A 197 -20.19 13.19 8.58
N ASP A 198 -20.31 13.56 9.85
CA ASP A 198 -20.88 14.86 10.25
C ASP A 198 -19.94 16.05 9.99
N THR A 199 -18.63 15.79 9.83
CA THR A 199 -17.65 16.84 9.49
C THR A 199 -17.77 17.31 8.04
N ALA A 200 -18.33 16.48 7.15
CA ALA A 200 -18.58 16.82 5.75
C ALA A 200 -19.67 17.89 5.57
N VAL A 201 -20.62 17.99 6.50
CA VAL A 201 -21.74 18.96 6.44
C VAL A 201 -21.29 20.34 6.87
N ALA A 202 -20.33 20.45 7.79
CA ALA A 202 -19.83 21.71 8.30
C ALA A 202 -19.00 22.49 7.26
N SER A 203 -18.25 21.82 6.39
CA SER A 203 -17.44 22.44 5.34
C SER A 203 -18.25 22.97 4.14
N SER A 204 -19.41 22.40 3.87
CA SER A 204 -20.31 22.86 2.78
C SER A 204 -21.21 24.06 3.17
N GLY A 205 -21.29 24.39 4.45
CA GLY A 205 -22.12 25.48 4.97
C GLY A 205 -21.47 26.87 5.10
N GLY A 206 -20.12 26.95 4.92
CA GLY A 206 -19.34 28.19 5.11
C GLY A 206 -19.32 29.17 3.93
N GLY A 207 -19.99 28.88 2.83
CA GLY A 207 -19.90 29.62 1.56
C GLY A 207 -21.05 30.59 1.25
N ARG A 208 -21.86 31.05 2.22
CA ARG A 208 -22.85 32.14 2.01
C ARG A 208 -23.08 32.96 3.26
N ARG A 209 -22.25 33.98 3.50
CA ARG A 209 -22.68 35.25 4.12
C ARG A 209 -21.93 36.41 3.47
N ARG A 210 -22.68 37.14 2.67
CA ARG A 210 -22.69 38.56 2.26
C ARG A 210 -21.37 39.28 2.07
#